data_270f51222bcf40417ffdb1826a31ef6c
#
_entry.id   270f51222bcf40417ffdb1826a31ef6c
#
_cell.length_a   1.000
_cell.length_b   1.000
_cell.length_c   1.000
_cell.angle_alpha   90.00
_cell.angle_beta   90.00
_cell.angle_gamma   90.00
#
_symmetry.space_group_name_H-M   'P 1'
#
loop_
_entity.id
_entity.type
_entity.pdbx_description
1 polymer ?
#
loop_
_entity_poly.entity_id
_entity_poly.type
_entity_poly.pdbx_seq_one_letter_code
_entity_poly.pdbx_strand_id
1 'polypeptide(L)'
;MDYKEAALIMHKENKGKLEVRSKVEVKDRDALSTAYTPGVAQPCLEIAKNPEDVYTYTCKGNMVAVVSDGTAVLGLGNIGAKAAIPVMEGKAILFKEFAGVDAFPICLDTTDTEEIIKAVKQIAPVFGGINLEDISAPRCLEIERRLEKELDIPVFHDDQHGTAIVVTAALLNALKVVNKDIDKIKLVLNGAGSAGGAICRMLLHAGVKNLVVCDKDGVLYRGKEGMPQHLAKIAEITNPNNETGLLKDAIVGADVFIGVSAPGVLTVEMAKTMAKDAVCFAMANPNPEITYEDAKEAGIRVIGTGRSDYPNQINNVLCFPGLFRGALDARARNITYDMKLAAARAIASLVSDEDRNEEYIIPSAFDKRVASTVAQYVAEAARKEQ
;
A
#
# COMPACT_ATOMS: atom_id res chain seq x y z
N MET A 1 15.96 -5.52 23.12
CA MET A 1 16.20 -4.07 22.82
C MET A 1 14.87 -3.36 22.95
N ASP A 2 14.79 -2.27 23.70
CA ASP A 2 13.58 -1.44 23.72
C ASP A 2 13.60 -0.52 22.47
N TYR A 3 12.83 -0.89 21.47
CA TYR A 3 12.75 -0.13 20.23
C TYR A 3 12.15 1.28 20.39
N LYS A 4 11.34 1.51 21.43
CA LYS A 4 10.73 2.83 21.68
C LYS A 4 11.78 3.83 22.17
N GLU A 5 12.60 3.42 23.14
CA GLU A 5 13.70 4.24 23.63
C GLU A 5 14.77 4.45 22.55
N ALA A 6 15.16 3.39 21.85
CA ALA A 6 16.12 3.47 20.76
C ALA A 6 15.66 4.43 19.64
N ALA A 7 14.37 4.43 19.30
CA ALA A 7 13.82 5.36 18.32
C ALA A 7 13.90 6.82 18.77
N LEU A 8 13.60 7.12 20.04
CA LEU A 8 13.72 8.47 20.58
C LEU A 8 15.16 8.98 20.52
N ILE A 9 16.13 8.14 20.91
CA ILE A 9 17.56 8.47 20.86
C ILE A 9 17.98 8.75 19.42
N MET A 10 17.67 7.83 18.49
CA MET A 10 18.00 7.97 17.07
C MET A 10 17.46 9.28 16.47
N HIS A 11 16.18 9.60 16.70
CA HIS A 11 15.58 10.83 16.17
C HIS A 11 16.20 12.09 16.77
N LYS A 12 16.54 12.07 18.06
CA LYS A 12 17.16 13.21 18.75
C LYS A 12 18.59 13.46 18.26
N GLU A 13 19.39 12.40 18.14
CA GLU A 13 20.80 12.51 17.73
C GLU A 13 20.94 12.96 16.28
N ASN A 14 20.08 12.43 15.38
CA ASN A 14 20.10 12.77 13.96
C ASN A 14 19.26 14.01 13.60
N LYS A 15 18.46 14.54 14.55
CA LYS A 15 17.51 15.65 14.31
C LYS A 15 16.54 15.35 13.15
N GLY A 16 15.98 14.15 13.16
CA GLY A 16 15.15 13.59 12.09
C GLY A 16 15.88 12.48 11.32
N LYS A 17 15.32 12.03 10.20
CA LYS A 17 15.85 10.92 9.39
C LYS A 17 16.23 11.33 7.96
N LEU A 18 15.97 12.57 7.57
CA LEU A 18 16.20 13.07 6.22
C LEU A 18 17.16 14.23 6.21
N GLU A 19 17.95 14.30 5.14
CA GLU A 19 18.73 15.45 4.77
C GLU A 19 18.55 15.78 3.28
N VAL A 20 18.75 17.03 2.91
CA VAL A 20 18.85 17.46 1.52
C VAL A 20 20.32 17.56 1.14
N ARG A 21 20.75 16.79 0.13
CA ARG A 21 22.12 16.74 -0.33
C ARG A 21 22.24 17.24 -1.76
N SER A 22 23.19 18.15 -2.00
CA SER A 22 23.52 18.59 -3.37
C SER A 22 24.13 17.43 -4.19
N LYS A 23 23.72 17.33 -5.45
CA LYS A 23 24.31 16.42 -6.45
C LYS A 23 25.51 17.04 -7.16
N VAL A 24 25.71 18.36 -7.03
CA VAL A 24 26.79 19.12 -7.66
C VAL A 24 27.56 19.90 -6.61
N GLU A 25 28.83 20.08 -6.84
CA GLU A 25 29.70 20.91 -6.00
C GLU A 25 29.70 22.35 -6.48
N VAL A 26 29.66 23.31 -5.55
CA VAL A 26 29.79 24.75 -5.84
C VAL A 26 31.05 25.25 -5.13
N LYS A 27 32.22 24.99 -5.73
CA LYS A 27 33.52 25.24 -5.11
C LYS A 27 34.25 26.50 -5.65
N ASP A 28 33.82 27.05 -6.74
CA ASP A 28 34.41 28.21 -7.38
C ASP A 28 33.38 29.08 -8.09
N ARG A 29 33.79 30.20 -8.69
CA ARG A 29 32.93 31.14 -9.39
C ARG A 29 32.29 30.53 -10.63
N ASP A 30 33.00 29.67 -11.34
CA ASP A 30 32.49 29.07 -12.57
C ASP A 30 31.41 28.02 -12.26
N ALA A 31 31.63 27.21 -11.22
CA ALA A 31 30.63 26.27 -10.70
C ALA A 31 29.36 26.99 -10.22
N LEU A 32 29.52 28.11 -9.49
CA LEU A 32 28.40 28.94 -9.05
C LEU A 32 27.64 29.53 -10.25
N SER A 33 28.37 30.07 -11.25
CA SER A 33 27.76 30.69 -12.42
C SER A 33 27.05 29.67 -13.30
N THR A 34 27.51 28.44 -13.32
CA THR A 34 26.88 27.35 -14.04
C THR A 34 25.64 26.82 -13.30
N ALA A 35 25.78 26.58 -11.98
CA ALA A 35 24.70 25.99 -11.17
C ALA A 35 23.57 26.98 -10.83
N TYR A 36 23.87 28.28 -10.84
CA TYR A 36 22.91 29.35 -10.50
C TYR A 36 22.95 30.46 -11.58
N THR A 37 23.19 31.71 -11.20
CA THR A 37 23.15 32.85 -12.11
C THR A 37 24.51 33.09 -12.77
N PRO A 38 24.62 33.15 -14.10
CA PRO A 38 23.55 33.25 -15.11
C PRO A 38 23.12 31.90 -15.73
N GLY A 39 23.87 30.83 -15.55
CA GLY A 39 23.72 29.57 -16.27
C GLY A 39 22.33 28.93 -16.12
N VAL A 40 21.71 29.03 -14.92
CA VAL A 40 20.39 28.46 -14.61
C VAL A 40 19.26 28.99 -15.50
N ALA A 41 19.44 30.13 -16.16
CA ALA A 41 18.46 30.67 -17.09
C ALA A 41 18.21 29.74 -18.30
N GLN A 42 19.24 29.01 -18.74
CA GLN A 42 19.12 28.15 -19.92
C GLN A 42 18.17 26.96 -19.71
N PRO A 43 18.32 26.11 -18.68
CA PRO A 43 17.34 25.05 -18.41
C PRO A 43 15.93 25.59 -18.17
N CYS A 44 15.77 26.77 -17.56
CA CYS A 44 14.46 27.41 -17.42
C CYS A 44 13.82 27.73 -18.78
N LEU A 45 14.58 28.25 -19.71
CA LEU A 45 14.10 28.58 -21.06
C LEU A 45 13.76 27.30 -21.85
N GLU A 46 14.55 26.23 -21.73
CA GLU A 46 14.23 24.95 -22.39
C GLU A 46 12.93 24.37 -21.85
N ILE A 47 12.74 24.33 -20.52
CA ILE A 47 11.50 23.85 -19.89
C ILE A 47 10.30 24.74 -20.30
N ALA A 48 10.46 26.05 -20.34
CA ALA A 48 9.39 26.96 -20.77
C ALA A 48 8.97 26.72 -22.22
N LYS A 49 9.92 26.33 -23.08
CA LYS A 49 9.70 25.99 -24.48
C LYS A 49 9.09 24.61 -24.68
N ASN A 50 9.57 23.63 -23.91
CA ASN A 50 9.07 22.25 -23.88
C ASN A 50 8.88 21.79 -22.43
N PRO A 51 7.65 21.80 -21.88
CA PRO A 51 7.39 21.43 -20.48
C PRO A 51 7.87 20.03 -20.08
N GLU A 52 7.97 19.08 -21.01
CA GLU A 52 8.47 17.72 -20.72
C GLU A 52 9.95 17.71 -20.33
N ASP A 53 10.71 18.73 -20.70
CA ASP A 53 12.12 18.85 -20.32
C ASP A 53 12.34 19.07 -18.82
N VAL A 54 11.26 19.32 -18.05
CA VAL A 54 11.31 19.34 -16.59
C VAL A 54 11.85 18.02 -16.02
N TYR A 55 11.57 16.90 -16.67
CA TYR A 55 12.09 15.58 -16.26
C TYR A 55 13.58 15.40 -16.60
N THR A 56 14.09 16.14 -17.56
CA THR A 56 15.50 16.12 -17.98
C THR A 56 16.37 17.02 -17.10
N TYR A 57 15.88 18.23 -16.81
CA TYR A 57 16.69 19.28 -16.18
C TYR A 57 16.42 19.47 -14.69
N THR A 58 15.47 18.74 -14.10
CA THR A 58 15.15 18.84 -12.66
C THR A 58 15.13 17.48 -11.96
N CYS A 59 14.97 17.49 -10.65
CA CYS A 59 14.80 16.26 -9.86
C CYS A 59 13.40 15.65 -9.96
N LYS A 60 12.44 16.26 -10.66
CA LYS A 60 11.04 15.84 -10.74
C LYS A 60 10.90 14.34 -11.06
N GLY A 61 11.68 13.84 -12.01
CA GLY A 61 11.60 12.43 -12.44
C GLY A 61 11.94 11.38 -11.36
N ASN A 62 12.53 11.82 -10.22
CA ASN A 62 12.88 10.94 -9.10
C ASN A 62 12.27 11.39 -7.76
N MET A 63 11.41 12.41 -7.75
CA MET A 63 10.84 12.98 -6.51
C MET A 63 9.41 12.49 -6.28
N VAL A 64 9.11 12.04 -5.05
CA VAL A 64 7.77 11.67 -4.59
C VAL A 64 7.40 12.50 -3.36
N ALA A 65 6.20 13.09 -3.35
CA ALA A 65 5.65 13.68 -2.14
C ALA A 65 4.96 12.61 -1.29
N VAL A 66 5.32 12.50 -0.01
CA VAL A 66 4.60 11.70 0.98
C VAL A 66 3.65 12.65 1.71
N VAL A 67 2.39 12.64 1.31
CA VAL A 67 1.37 13.59 1.79
C VAL A 67 0.51 12.96 2.87
N SER A 68 0.40 13.64 4.00
CA SER A 68 -0.43 13.23 5.15
C SER A 68 -1.08 14.42 5.83
N ASP A 69 -2.21 14.19 6.49
CA ASP A 69 -2.79 15.12 7.48
C ASP A 69 -2.70 14.57 8.92
N GLY A 70 -2.14 13.35 9.08
CA GLY A 70 -1.93 12.69 10.36
C GLY A 70 -3.21 12.25 11.08
N THR A 71 -4.30 12.03 10.33
CA THR A 71 -5.61 11.67 10.92
C THR A 71 -5.84 10.16 11.08
N ALA A 72 -4.98 9.32 10.51
CA ALA A 72 -5.11 7.85 10.58
C ALA A 72 -3.77 7.14 10.77
N VAL A 73 -2.90 7.69 11.62
CA VAL A 73 -1.57 7.12 11.88
C VAL A 73 -1.71 5.77 12.57
N LEU A 74 -1.06 4.75 11.99
CA LEU A 74 -1.20 3.35 12.40
C LEU A 74 -0.99 3.15 13.91
N GLY A 75 -2.01 2.59 14.58
CA GLY A 75 -2.00 2.31 16.01
C GLY A 75 -2.14 3.54 16.92
N LEU A 76 -2.09 4.77 16.37
CA LEU A 76 -2.18 6.03 17.13
C LEU A 76 -3.44 6.84 16.79
N GLY A 77 -4.03 6.61 15.62
CA GLY A 77 -5.20 7.35 15.15
C GLY A 77 -4.88 8.78 14.73
N ASN A 78 -5.75 9.71 15.08
CA ASN A 78 -5.56 11.14 14.75
C ASN A 78 -4.61 11.81 15.74
N ILE A 79 -3.37 12.01 15.33
CA ILE A 79 -2.32 12.70 16.10
C ILE A 79 -1.92 14.06 15.49
N GLY A 80 -2.49 14.40 14.33
CA GLY A 80 -2.26 15.64 13.61
C GLY A 80 -0.95 15.68 12.82
N ALA A 81 -0.87 16.69 11.95
CA ALA A 81 0.19 16.81 10.95
C ALA A 81 1.62 16.82 11.54
N LYS A 82 1.84 17.58 12.62
CA LYS A 82 3.19 17.69 13.22
C LYS A 82 3.68 16.38 13.83
N ALA A 83 2.79 15.67 14.54
CA ALA A 83 3.16 14.41 15.18
C ALA A 83 3.30 13.26 14.18
N ALA A 84 2.74 13.38 12.97
CA ALA A 84 2.91 12.41 11.88
C ALA A 84 4.27 12.53 11.16
N ILE A 85 5.00 13.64 11.27
CA ILE A 85 6.28 13.87 10.57
C ILE A 85 7.25 12.69 10.74
N PRO A 86 7.50 12.14 11.95
CA PRO A 86 8.42 11.02 12.09
C PRO A 86 8.03 9.77 11.28
N VAL A 87 6.75 9.52 11.11
CA VAL A 87 6.25 8.39 10.30
C VAL A 87 6.49 8.67 8.81
N MET A 88 6.19 9.89 8.36
CA MET A 88 6.38 10.30 6.96
C MET A 88 7.86 10.35 6.56
N GLU A 89 8.75 10.76 7.47
CA GLU A 89 10.20 10.60 7.28
C GLU A 89 10.60 9.13 7.19
N GLY A 90 9.98 8.27 8.01
CA GLY A 90 10.17 6.83 7.92
C GLY A 90 9.79 6.28 6.55
N LYS A 91 8.63 6.68 6.01
CA LYS A 91 8.21 6.32 4.66
C LYS A 91 9.22 6.80 3.61
N ALA A 92 9.71 8.04 3.74
CA ALA A 92 10.67 8.62 2.81
C ALA A 92 12.01 7.88 2.77
N ILE A 93 12.57 7.47 3.93
CA ILE A 93 13.81 6.67 3.94
C ILE A 93 13.63 5.30 3.30
N LEU A 94 12.44 4.67 3.44
CA LEU A 94 12.18 3.38 2.77
C LEU A 94 12.14 3.54 1.25
N PHE A 95 11.57 4.61 0.72
CA PHE A 95 11.66 4.95 -0.70
C PHE A 95 13.11 5.06 -1.17
N LYS A 96 13.95 5.76 -0.39
CA LYS A 96 15.36 5.98 -0.73
C LYS A 96 16.17 4.71 -0.68
N GLU A 97 16.10 3.99 0.45
CA GLU A 97 16.95 2.82 0.71
C GLU A 97 16.62 1.62 -0.20
N PHE A 98 15.34 1.39 -0.49
CA PHE A 98 14.93 0.23 -1.26
C PHE A 98 14.85 0.48 -2.78
N ALA A 99 14.53 1.71 -3.21
CA ALA A 99 14.29 2.00 -4.63
C ALA A 99 15.05 3.21 -5.19
N GLY A 100 15.89 3.85 -4.40
CA GLY A 100 16.64 5.04 -4.83
C GLY A 100 15.76 6.26 -5.15
N VAL A 101 14.49 6.24 -4.75
CA VAL A 101 13.53 7.33 -4.96
C VAL A 101 13.72 8.39 -3.88
N ASP A 102 13.82 9.64 -4.29
CA ASP A 102 13.90 10.79 -3.41
C ASP A 102 12.48 11.18 -2.96
N ALA A 103 12.09 10.83 -1.74
CA ALA A 103 10.78 11.16 -1.21
C ALA A 103 10.87 12.24 -0.14
N PHE A 104 9.86 13.12 -0.10
CA PHE A 104 9.82 14.22 0.86
C PHE A 104 8.46 14.28 1.58
N PRO A 105 8.44 14.37 2.93
CA PRO A 105 7.21 14.47 3.71
C PRO A 105 6.54 15.82 3.55
N ILE A 106 5.24 15.81 3.26
CA ILE A 106 4.36 16.97 3.18
C ILE A 106 3.20 16.76 4.15
N CYS A 107 3.36 17.19 5.38
CA CYS A 107 2.34 17.08 6.41
C CYS A 107 1.49 18.36 6.42
N LEU A 108 0.23 18.26 6.00
CA LEU A 108 -0.68 19.39 5.86
C LEU A 108 -1.45 19.64 7.16
N ASP A 109 -1.42 20.86 7.67
CA ASP A 109 -2.12 21.27 8.89
C ASP A 109 -3.59 21.63 8.58
N THR A 110 -4.28 20.71 7.92
CA THR A 110 -5.71 20.79 7.60
C THR A 110 -6.29 19.40 7.44
N THR A 111 -7.57 19.25 7.78
CA THR A 111 -8.36 18.03 7.53
C THR A 111 -9.47 18.27 6.50
N ASP A 112 -9.50 19.44 5.88
CA ASP A 112 -10.44 19.75 4.82
C ASP A 112 -10.03 19.12 3.49
N THR A 113 -10.94 18.37 2.88
CA THR A 113 -10.71 17.64 1.62
C THR A 113 -10.32 18.57 0.47
N GLU A 114 -10.98 19.73 0.34
CA GLU A 114 -10.71 20.67 -0.74
C GLU A 114 -9.35 21.35 -0.57
N GLU A 115 -8.99 21.71 0.66
CA GLU A 115 -7.70 22.31 0.96
C GLU A 115 -6.54 21.31 0.68
N ILE A 116 -6.71 20.04 1.08
CA ILE A 116 -5.71 18.98 0.80
C ILE A 116 -5.54 18.83 -0.72
N ILE A 117 -6.63 18.65 -1.46
CA ILE A 117 -6.57 18.50 -2.93
C ILE A 117 -5.90 19.71 -3.58
N LYS A 118 -6.29 20.93 -3.17
CA LYS A 118 -5.72 22.16 -3.68
C LYS A 118 -4.22 22.26 -3.40
N ALA A 119 -3.79 21.94 -2.15
CA ALA A 119 -2.39 21.97 -1.77
C ALA A 119 -1.56 20.98 -2.61
N VAL A 120 -2.03 19.74 -2.75
CA VAL A 120 -1.33 18.71 -3.54
C VAL A 120 -1.21 19.13 -5.00
N LYS A 121 -2.26 19.68 -5.60
CA LYS A 121 -2.21 20.21 -6.98
C LYS A 121 -1.19 21.33 -7.16
N GLN A 122 -1.05 22.21 -6.16
CA GLN A 122 -0.12 23.34 -6.22
C GLN A 122 1.35 22.91 -6.10
N ILE A 123 1.65 21.83 -5.38
CA ILE A 123 3.03 21.31 -5.23
C ILE A 123 3.41 20.29 -6.33
N ALA A 124 2.43 19.71 -7.03
CA ALA A 124 2.63 18.66 -8.04
C ALA A 124 3.69 18.99 -9.12
N PRO A 125 3.91 20.25 -9.54
CA PRO A 125 4.96 20.55 -10.52
C PRO A 125 6.36 20.05 -10.15
N VAL A 126 6.69 19.95 -8.85
CA VAL A 126 8.02 19.51 -8.37
C VAL A 126 8.16 18.00 -8.33
N PHE A 127 7.05 17.27 -8.22
CA PHE A 127 7.04 15.83 -7.95
C PHE A 127 6.69 15.03 -9.20
N GLY A 128 7.33 13.85 -9.32
CA GLY A 128 7.00 12.85 -10.33
C GLY A 128 5.89 11.88 -9.89
N GLY A 129 5.50 11.91 -8.60
CA GLY A 129 4.42 11.11 -8.04
C GLY A 129 4.01 11.56 -6.65
N ILE A 130 2.81 11.17 -6.24
CA ILE A 130 2.22 11.50 -4.93
C ILE A 130 1.87 10.20 -4.20
N ASN A 131 2.49 9.99 -3.05
CA ASN A 131 2.07 8.97 -2.09
C ASN A 131 1.21 9.61 -1.00
N LEU A 132 -0.05 9.24 -0.94
CA LEU A 132 -0.95 9.61 0.17
C LEU A 132 -0.76 8.61 1.30
N GLU A 133 -0.68 9.10 2.53
CA GLU A 133 -0.37 8.28 3.71
C GLU A 133 -1.15 8.75 4.93
N ASP A 134 -1.67 7.82 5.73
CA ASP A 134 -2.30 8.09 7.04
C ASP A 134 -3.44 9.14 7.01
N ILE A 135 -4.19 9.20 5.92
CA ILE A 135 -5.39 10.05 5.77
C ILE A 135 -6.63 9.21 6.05
N SER A 136 -7.48 9.66 6.98
CA SER A 136 -8.63 8.88 7.42
C SER A 136 -9.73 8.72 6.36
N ALA A 137 -10.36 7.53 6.34
CA ALA A 137 -11.56 7.30 5.56
C ALA A 137 -12.77 8.06 6.18
N PRO A 138 -13.75 8.48 5.36
CA PRO A 138 -13.87 8.25 3.92
C PRO A 138 -13.13 9.28 3.04
N ARG A 139 -12.52 10.32 3.65
CA ARG A 139 -11.89 11.45 2.93
C ARG A 139 -10.76 10.98 2.00
N CYS A 140 -9.93 10.04 2.46
CA CYS A 140 -8.82 9.51 1.66
C CYS A 140 -9.28 8.94 0.31
N LEU A 141 -10.46 8.30 0.26
CA LEU A 141 -11.02 7.74 -0.98
C LEU A 141 -11.37 8.82 -2.00
N GLU A 142 -11.93 9.93 -1.53
CA GLU A 142 -12.28 11.05 -2.40
C GLU A 142 -11.04 11.81 -2.86
N ILE A 143 -10.12 12.10 -1.94
CA ILE A 143 -8.87 12.80 -2.21
C ILE A 143 -8.08 12.06 -3.29
N GLU A 144 -7.84 10.77 -3.11
CA GLU A 144 -7.11 9.94 -4.08
C GLU A 144 -7.79 9.96 -5.44
N ARG A 145 -9.07 9.59 -5.51
CA ARG A 145 -9.85 9.51 -6.75
C ARG A 145 -9.85 10.83 -7.53
N ARG A 146 -9.93 11.97 -6.85
CA ARG A 146 -9.91 13.28 -7.49
C ARG A 146 -8.52 13.65 -7.98
N LEU A 147 -7.50 13.42 -7.17
CA LEU A 147 -6.11 13.70 -7.56
C LEU A 147 -5.65 12.82 -8.71
N GLU A 148 -5.98 11.52 -8.74
CA GLU A 148 -5.71 10.63 -9.87
C GLU A 148 -6.32 11.16 -11.18
N LYS A 149 -7.51 11.77 -11.11
CA LYS A 149 -8.20 12.30 -12.27
C LYS A 149 -7.70 13.67 -12.70
N GLU A 150 -7.25 14.49 -11.76
CA GLU A 150 -6.94 15.91 -11.97
C GLU A 150 -5.43 16.19 -12.18
N LEU A 151 -4.56 15.22 -11.87
CA LEU A 151 -3.11 15.31 -12.07
C LEU A 151 -2.66 14.47 -13.27
N ASP A 152 -1.50 14.83 -13.82
CA ASP A 152 -0.79 14.13 -14.89
C ASP A 152 0.36 13.24 -14.38
N ILE A 153 0.50 13.11 -13.07
CA ILE A 153 1.46 12.25 -12.37
C ILE A 153 0.74 11.22 -11.49
N PRO A 154 1.33 10.05 -11.24
CA PRO A 154 0.70 9.00 -10.45
C PRO A 154 0.41 9.44 -9.01
N VAL A 155 -0.79 9.14 -8.56
CA VAL A 155 -1.25 9.29 -7.18
C VAL A 155 -1.57 7.90 -6.64
N PHE A 156 -1.15 7.61 -5.41
CA PHE A 156 -1.32 6.30 -4.82
C PHE A 156 -1.45 6.42 -3.30
N HIS A 157 -2.48 5.80 -2.73
CA HIS A 157 -2.66 5.73 -1.28
C HIS A 157 -2.16 4.39 -0.76
N ASP A 158 -1.02 4.37 -0.07
CA ASP A 158 -0.36 3.12 0.31
C ASP A 158 -1.17 2.26 1.29
N ASP A 159 -1.84 2.87 2.29
CA ASP A 159 -2.67 2.12 3.25
C ASP A 159 -3.82 1.35 2.59
N GLN A 160 -4.27 1.80 1.42
CA GLN A 160 -5.29 1.12 0.65
C GLN A 160 -4.66 0.09 -0.29
N HIS A 161 -3.89 0.58 -1.24
CA HIS A 161 -3.45 -0.19 -2.40
C HIS A 161 -2.16 -0.98 -2.13
N GLY A 162 -1.24 -0.44 -1.30
CA GLY A 162 -0.04 -1.18 -0.88
C GLY A 162 -0.43 -2.46 -0.14
N THR A 163 -1.34 -2.34 0.83
CA THR A 163 -1.89 -3.49 1.56
C THR A 163 -2.58 -4.48 0.60
N ALA A 164 -3.41 -3.99 -0.34
CA ALA A 164 -4.09 -4.86 -1.29
C ALA A 164 -3.11 -5.64 -2.19
N ILE A 165 -2.03 -5.02 -2.62
CA ILE A 165 -1.00 -5.64 -3.47
C ILE A 165 -0.26 -6.74 -2.70
N VAL A 166 0.23 -6.45 -1.49
CA VAL A 166 1.02 -7.44 -0.72
C VAL A 166 0.16 -8.60 -0.23
N VAL A 167 -1.10 -8.35 0.14
CA VAL A 167 -2.08 -9.41 0.47
C VAL A 167 -2.34 -10.29 -0.76
N THR A 168 -2.51 -9.70 -1.93
CA THR A 168 -2.70 -10.47 -3.17
C THR A 168 -1.46 -11.29 -3.50
N ALA A 169 -0.25 -10.74 -3.36
CA ALA A 169 1.00 -11.47 -3.57
C ALA A 169 1.12 -12.69 -2.65
N ALA A 170 0.84 -12.52 -1.35
CA ALA A 170 0.83 -13.61 -0.37
C ALA A 170 -0.21 -14.67 -0.73
N LEU A 171 -1.44 -14.25 -1.13
CA LEU A 171 -2.51 -15.16 -1.51
C LEU A 171 -2.13 -16.02 -2.71
N LEU A 172 -1.52 -15.46 -3.75
CA LEU A 172 -1.10 -16.21 -4.94
C LEU A 172 -0.19 -17.39 -4.59
N ASN A 173 0.74 -17.21 -3.66
CA ASN A 173 1.62 -18.28 -3.21
C ASN A 173 0.98 -19.20 -2.17
N ALA A 174 0.18 -18.66 -1.24
CA ALA A 174 -0.56 -19.47 -0.28
C ALA A 174 -1.48 -20.49 -0.99
N LEU A 175 -2.18 -20.07 -2.04
CA LEU A 175 -3.03 -20.95 -2.83
C LEU A 175 -2.26 -22.09 -3.50
N LYS A 176 -1.03 -21.83 -3.95
CA LYS A 176 -0.16 -22.89 -4.48
C LYS A 176 0.25 -23.88 -3.38
N VAL A 177 0.55 -23.41 -2.14
CA VAL A 177 0.89 -24.27 -1.00
C VAL A 177 -0.28 -25.21 -0.66
N VAL A 178 -1.51 -24.70 -0.68
CA VAL A 178 -2.71 -25.49 -0.34
C VAL A 178 -3.36 -26.16 -1.55
N ASN A 179 -2.78 -26.01 -2.75
CA ASN A 179 -3.24 -26.58 -4.01
C ASN A 179 -4.72 -26.24 -4.32
N LYS A 180 -5.07 -24.95 -4.21
CA LYS A 180 -6.41 -24.43 -4.51
C LYS A 180 -6.36 -23.40 -5.63
N ASP A 181 -7.38 -23.41 -6.50
CA ASP A 181 -7.52 -22.48 -7.62
C ASP A 181 -8.20 -21.19 -7.16
N ILE A 182 -7.65 -20.03 -7.53
CA ILE A 182 -8.14 -18.70 -7.11
C ILE A 182 -9.61 -18.44 -7.48
N ASP A 183 -10.08 -19.00 -8.58
CA ASP A 183 -11.46 -18.83 -9.05
C ASP A 183 -12.48 -19.81 -8.45
N LYS A 184 -12.00 -20.77 -7.63
CA LYS A 184 -12.84 -21.79 -6.99
C LYS A 184 -12.95 -21.62 -5.47
N ILE A 185 -12.08 -20.82 -4.84
CA ILE A 185 -12.09 -20.61 -3.40
C ILE A 185 -13.31 -19.81 -2.94
N LYS A 186 -13.78 -20.08 -1.73
CA LYS A 186 -14.61 -19.17 -0.94
C LYS A 186 -13.66 -18.31 -0.09
N LEU A 187 -13.65 -16.99 -0.32
CA LEU A 187 -12.85 -16.05 0.43
C LEU A 187 -13.74 -15.13 1.26
N VAL A 188 -13.44 -15.02 2.55
CA VAL A 188 -14.10 -14.09 3.47
C VAL A 188 -13.12 -12.98 3.82
N LEU A 189 -13.51 -11.73 3.50
CA LEU A 189 -12.80 -10.51 3.85
C LEU A 189 -13.55 -9.82 4.98
N ASN A 190 -12.92 -9.67 6.13
CA ASN A 190 -13.50 -8.98 7.29
C ASN A 190 -12.86 -7.61 7.48
N GLY A 191 -13.67 -6.58 7.37
CA GLY A 191 -13.26 -5.18 7.36
C GLY A 191 -13.48 -4.55 5.97
N ALA A 192 -14.46 -3.64 5.88
CA ALA A 192 -14.86 -2.98 4.63
C ALA A 192 -14.46 -1.50 4.59
N GLY A 193 -13.44 -1.12 5.36
CA GLY A 193 -12.85 0.22 5.37
C GLY A 193 -12.02 0.50 4.10
N SER A 194 -11.12 1.50 4.16
CA SER A 194 -10.31 1.89 3.01
C SER A 194 -9.43 0.74 2.48
N ALA A 195 -8.68 0.07 3.35
CA ALA A 195 -7.88 -1.10 2.98
C ALA A 195 -8.75 -2.25 2.46
N GLY A 196 -9.83 -2.61 3.17
CA GLY A 196 -10.72 -3.69 2.76
C GLY A 196 -11.39 -3.46 1.41
N GLY A 197 -11.81 -2.23 1.12
CA GLY A 197 -12.36 -1.85 -0.18
C GLY A 197 -11.35 -1.98 -1.32
N ALA A 198 -10.08 -1.65 -1.07
CA ALA A 198 -9.00 -1.81 -2.05
C ALA A 198 -8.65 -3.29 -2.26
N ILE A 199 -8.51 -4.07 -1.17
CA ILE A 199 -8.28 -5.52 -1.21
C ILE A 199 -9.39 -6.21 -2.00
N CYS A 200 -10.66 -5.89 -1.72
CA CYS A 200 -11.80 -6.44 -2.41
C CYS A 200 -11.68 -6.29 -3.94
N ARG A 201 -11.45 -5.08 -4.44
CA ARG A 201 -11.32 -4.82 -5.87
C ARG A 201 -10.10 -5.51 -6.47
N MET A 202 -8.98 -5.52 -5.74
CA MET A 202 -7.75 -6.16 -6.19
C MET A 202 -7.91 -7.68 -6.32
N LEU A 203 -8.57 -8.33 -5.35
CA LEU A 203 -8.83 -9.77 -5.38
C LEU A 203 -9.78 -10.17 -6.51
N LEU A 204 -10.84 -9.38 -6.75
CA LEU A 204 -11.74 -9.60 -7.89
C LEU A 204 -10.99 -9.46 -9.22
N HIS A 205 -10.12 -8.45 -9.35
CA HIS A 205 -9.26 -8.26 -10.52
C HIS A 205 -8.24 -9.40 -10.68
N ALA A 206 -7.75 -9.97 -9.58
CA ALA A 206 -6.86 -11.13 -9.59
C ALA A 206 -7.57 -12.46 -9.95
N GLY A 207 -8.92 -12.49 -9.98
CA GLY A 207 -9.70 -13.65 -10.42
C GLY A 207 -10.52 -14.36 -9.34
N VAL A 208 -10.57 -13.84 -8.10
CA VAL A 208 -11.47 -14.39 -7.06
C VAL A 208 -12.92 -14.20 -7.49
N LYS A 209 -13.71 -15.28 -7.53
CA LYS A 209 -15.11 -15.24 -7.94
C LYS A 209 -16.10 -15.26 -6.77
N ASN A 210 -15.78 -15.99 -5.70
CA ASN A 210 -16.65 -16.09 -4.51
C ASN A 210 -16.00 -15.35 -3.34
N LEU A 211 -16.17 -14.03 -3.32
CA LEU A 211 -15.70 -13.13 -2.29
C LEU A 211 -16.89 -12.65 -1.45
N VAL A 212 -16.89 -12.98 -0.16
CA VAL A 212 -17.85 -12.49 0.82
C VAL A 212 -17.16 -11.45 1.70
N VAL A 213 -17.74 -10.26 1.80
CA VAL A 213 -17.19 -9.16 2.61
C VAL A 213 -18.06 -8.95 3.84
N CYS A 214 -17.44 -8.85 5.00
CA CYS A 214 -18.09 -8.54 6.27
C CYS A 214 -17.60 -7.19 6.80
N ASP A 215 -18.48 -6.48 7.48
CA ASP A 215 -18.15 -5.35 8.35
C ASP A 215 -18.57 -5.65 9.81
N LYS A 216 -18.55 -4.63 10.67
CA LYS A 216 -18.98 -4.79 12.08
C LYS A 216 -20.45 -5.23 12.22
N ASP A 217 -21.28 -4.98 11.23
CA ASP A 217 -22.72 -5.29 11.19
C ASP A 217 -23.02 -6.58 10.41
N GLY A 218 -21.98 -7.35 10.10
CA GLY A 218 -22.05 -8.66 9.42
C GLY A 218 -21.82 -8.59 7.91
N VAL A 219 -22.33 -9.58 7.21
CA VAL A 219 -22.13 -9.74 5.77
C VAL A 219 -22.72 -8.56 4.98
N LEU A 220 -21.97 -8.08 3.99
CA LEU A 220 -22.45 -7.14 2.99
C LEU A 220 -23.14 -7.90 1.87
N TYR A 221 -24.42 -7.56 1.60
CA TYR A 221 -25.21 -8.21 0.54
C TYR A 221 -26.13 -7.20 -0.16
N ARG A 222 -26.48 -7.48 -1.40
CA ARG A 222 -27.35 -6.62 -2.20
C ARG A 222 -28.73 -6.51 -1.56
N GLY A 223 -29.19 -5.28 -1.35
CA GLY A 223 -30.49 -4.98 -0.72
C GLY A 223 -30.46 -4.90 0.79
N LYS A 224 -29.29 -4.94 1.46
CA LYS A 224 -29.17 -4.70 2.91
C LYS A 224 -29.55 -3.23 3.20
N GLU A 225 -30.60 -3.04 3.98
CA GLU A 225 -31.11 -1.71 4.33
C GLU A 225 -30.12 -0.94 5.25
N GLY A 226 -30.11 0.38 5.16
CA GLY A 226 -29.32 1.27 6.02
C GLY A 226 -27.80 1.24 5.73
N MET A 227 -27.36 0.57 4.69
CA MET A 227 -25.93 0.47 4.36
C MET A 227 -25.41 1.78 3.76
N PRO A 228 -24.26 2.30 4.25
CA PRO A 228 -23.59 3.45 3.66
C PRO A 228 -23.24 3.22 2.19
N GLN A 229 -23.28 4.28 1.37
CA GLN A 229 -23.09 4.18 -0.08
C GLN A 229 -21.79 3.48 -0.51
N HIS A 230 -20.70 3.68 0.21
CA HIS A 230 -19.42 3.04 -0.11
C HIS A 230 -19.46 1.52 0.14
N LEU A 231 -20.18 1.06 1.17
CA LEU A 231 -20.39 -0.36 1.44
C LEU A 231 -21.39 -0.98 0.45
N ALA A 232 -22.43 -0.25 0.07
CA ALA A 232 -23.36 -0.68 -0.97
C ALA A 232 -22.65 -0.98 -2.30
N LYS A 233 -21.68 -0.12 -2.69
CA LYS A 233 -20.84 -0.35 -3.87
C LYS A 233 -19.99 -1.63 -3.78
N ILE A 234 -19.55 -2.01 -2.58
CA ILE A 234 -18.84 -3.28 -2.36
C ILE A 234 -19.82 -4.45 -2.47
N ALA A 235 -21.00 -4.34 -1.85
CA ALA A 235 -22.03 -5.38 -1.93
C ALA A 235 -22.49 -5.68 -3.36
N GLU A 236 -22.51 -4.69 -4.26
CA GLU A 236 -22.86 -4.88 -5.68
C GLU A 236 -21.89 -5.77 -6.45
N ILE A 237 -20.61 -5.75 -6.11
CA ILE A 237 -19.55 -6.46 -6.84
C ILE A 237 -19.05 -7.72 -6.13
N THR A 238 -19.57 -8.02 -4.93
CA THR A 238 -19.16 -9.16 -4.09
C THR A 238 -20.35 -10.06 -3.77
N ASN A 239 -20.10 -11.13 -3.00
CA ASN A 239 -21.12 -12.00 -2.46
C ASN A 239 -22.10 -12.52 -3.56
N PRO A 240 -21.60 -13.30 -4.51
CA PRO A 240 -22.39 -13.73 -5.68
C PRO A 240 -23.65 -14.51 -5.28
N ASN A 241 -23.59 -15.22 -4.14
CA ASN A 241 -24.70 -16.04 -3.63
C ASN A 241 -25.64 -15.25 -2.71
N ASN A 242 -25.39 -13.97 -2.51
CA ASN A 242 -26.16 -13.09 -1.61
C ASN A 242 -26.31 -13.68 -0.19
N GLU A 243 -25.22 -14.28 0.33
CA GLU A 243 -25.15 -14.80 1.70
C GLU A 243 -25.44 -13.67 2.70
N THR A 244 -26.08 -14.01 3.83
CA THR A 244 -26.43 -13.09 4.90
C THR A 244 -25.92 -13.61 6.23
N GLY A 245 -26.02 -12.84 7.31
CA GLY A 245 -25.61 -13.22 8.64
C GLY A 245 -24.38 -12.47 9.13
N LEU A 246 -23.71 -13.03 10.11
CA LEU A 246 -22.51 -12.48 10.75
C LEU A 246 -21.24 -13.15 10.22
N LEU A 247 -20.09 -12.68 10.67
CA LEU A 247 -18.80 -13.29 10.32
C LEU A 247 -18.77 -14.80 10.66
N LYS A 248 -19.31 -15.21 11.80
CA LYS A 248 -19.39 -16.61 12.22
C LYS A 248 -20.16 -17.51 11.24
N ASP A 249 -21.11 -16.94 10.51
CA ASP A 249 -21.92 -17.66 9.53
C ASP A 249 -21.18 -17.70 8.16
N ALA A 250 -20.60 -16.58 7.76
CA ALA A 250 -19.84 -16.44 6.51
C ALA A 250 -18.58 -17.32 6.48
N ILE A 251 -17.88 -17.46 7.62
CA ILE A 251 -16.59 -18.16 7.69
C ILE A 251 -16.71 -19.68 7.51
N VAL A 252 -17.89 -20.24 7.71
CA VAL A 252 -18.13 -21.69 7.56
C VAL A 252 -17.78 -22.14 6.14
N GLY A 253 -16.87 -23.11 6.06
CA GLY A 253 -16.38 -23.64 4.79
C GLY A 253 -15.56 -22.66 3.94
N ALA A 254 -15.11 -21.53 4.49
CA ALA A 254 -14.25 -20.61 3.77
C ALA A 254 -12.84 -21.19 3.59
N ASP A 255 -12.30 -21.12 2.39
CA ASP A 255 -10.93 -21.50 2.07
C ASP A 255 -9.91 -20.48 2.55
N VAL A 256 -10.30 -19.20 2.54
CA VAL A 256 -9.42 -18.08 2.88
C VAL A 256 -10.17 -17.09 3.75
N PHE A 257 -9.51 -16.66 4.82
CA PHE A 257 -9.89 -15.48 5.62
C PHE A 257 -8.84 -14.39 5.47
N ILE A 258 -9.29 -13.17 5.23
CA ILE A 258 -8.45 -11.97 5.28
C ILE A 258 -9.12 -10.98 6.22
N GLY A 259 -8.41 -10.59 7.29
CA GLY A 259 -8.85 -9.60 8.27
C GLY A 259 -8.08 -8.29 8.14
N VAL A 260 -8.81 -7.17 8.05
CA VAL A 260 -8.30 -5.79 8.13
C VAL A 260 -9.26 -4.96 9.00
N SER A 261 -9.57 -5.48 10.18
CA SER A 261 -10.67 -5.02 11.03
C SER A 261 -10.23 -4.71 12.47
N ALA A 262 -10.60 -5.57 13.40
CA ALA A 262 -10.36 -5.39 14.82
C ALA A 262 -9.75 -6.64 15.46
N PRO A 263 -8.98 -6.47 16.54
CA PRO A 263 -8.39 -7.60 17.26
C PRO A 263 -9.43 -8.63 17.76
N GLY A 264 -9.08 -9.91 17.66
CA GLY A 264 -9.81 -11.00 18.32
C GLY A 264 -11.21 -11.29 17.74
N VAL A 265 -11.56 -10.78 16.57
CA VAL A 265 -12.89 -11.00 15.95
C VAL A 265 -13.06 -12.39 15.34
N LEU A 266 -11.97 -13.08 15.02
CA LEU A 266 -11.98 -14.47 14.56
C LEU A 266 -11.58 -15.38 15.71
N THR A 267 -12.54 -16.12 16.28
CA THR A 267 -12.26 -17.05 17.39
C THR A 267 -11.74 -18.39 16.87
N VAL A 268 -11.12 -19.19 17.76
CA VAL A 268 -10.64 -20.54 17.43
C VAL A 268 -11.79 -21.42 16.93
N GLU A 269 -12.97 -21.34 17.58
CA GLU A 269 -14.15 -22.10 17.18
C GLU A 269 -14.63 -21.73 15.77
N MET A 270 -14.63 -20.45 15.43
CA MET A 270 -14.97 -19.98 14.08
C MET A 270 -13.92 -20.47 13.06
N ALA A 271 -12.64 -20.33 13.37
CA ALA A 271 -11.57 -20.77 12.49
C ALA A 271 -11.60 -22.30 12.24
N LYS A 272 -11.98 -23.11 13.23
CA LYS A 272 -12.18 -24.56 13.08
C LYS A 272 -13.30 -24.94 12.10
N THR A 273 -14.21 -24.01 11.75
CA THR A 273 -15.28 -24.27 10.76
C THR A 273 -14.86 -23.98 9.32
N MET A 274 -13.69 -23.43 9.11
CA MET A 274 -13.14 -23.18 7.78
C MET A 274 -12.89 -24.49 7.01
N ALA A 275 -12.67 -24.37 5.74
CA ALA A 275 -12.38 -25.51 4.85
C ALA A 275 -11.03 -26.16 5.26
N LYS A 276 -10.87 -27.42 4.86
CA LYS A 276 -9.57 -28.10 4.99
C LYS A 276 -8.49 -27.32 4.26
N ASP A 277 -7.28 -27.30 4.83
CA ASP A 277 -6.12 -26.58 4.30
C ASP A 277 -6.43 -25.08 4.10
N ALA A 278 -7.06 -24.47 5.10
CA ALA A 278 -7.43 -23.05 5.06
C ALA A 278 -6.21 -22.11 5.17
N VAL A 279 -6.39 -20.90 4.62
CA VAL A 279 -5.44 -19.79 4.67
C VAL A 279 -6.02 -18.66 5.50
N CYS A 280 -5.24 -18.06 6.40
CA CYS A 280 -5.66 -16.93 7.22
C CYS A 280 -4.62 -15.80 7.19
N PHE A 281 -5.04 -14.61 6.76
CA PHE A 281 -4.26 -13.40 6.85
C PHE A 281 -4.92 -12.44 7.83
N ALA A 282 -4.36 -12.35 9.05
CA ALA A 282 -4.87 -11.50 10.14
C ALA A 282 -4.01 -10.25 10.24
N MET A 283 -4.50 -9.14 9.67
CA MET A 283 -3.70 -7.94 9.39
C MET A 283 -3.93 -6.80 10.36
N ALA A 284 -4.88 -6.91 11.31
CA ALA A 284 -5.13 -5.87 12.30
C ALA A 284 -3.89 -5.61 13.17
N ASN A 285 -3.58 -4.34 13.42
CA ASN A 285 -2.45 -3.89 14.21
C ASN A 285 -2.91 -3.04 15.42
N PRO A 286 -2.26 -3.17 16.60
CA PRO A 286 -1.09 -4.00 16.89
C PRO A 286 -1.42 -5.48 17.16
N ASN A 287 -2.68 -5.81 17.42
CA ASN A 287 -3.14 -7.17 17.69
C ASN A 287 -3.99 -7.67 16.52
N PRO A 288 -3.74 -8.90 16.01
CA PRO A 288 -4.45 -9.44 14.87
C PRO A 288 -5.88 -9.89 15.21
N GLU A 289 -6.68 -10.18 14.20
CA GLU A 289 -8.04 -10.74 14.32
C GLU A 289 -8.07 -12.10 15.01
N ILE A 290 -7.02 -12.89 14.86
CA ILE A 290 -6.72 -14.15 15.56
C ILE A 290 -5.21 -14.20 15.78
N THR A 291 -4.76 -14.70 16.94
CA THR A 291 -3.32 -14.87 17.17
C THR A 291 -2.74 -15.99 16.28
N TYR A 292 -1.44 -15.97 16.06
CA TYR A 292 -0.77 -17.01 15.26
C TYR A 292 -0.96 -18.40 15.93
N GLU A 293 -0.84 -18.45 17.25
CA GLU A 293 -1.00 -19.65 18.07
C GLU A 293 -2.42 -20.20 17.98
N ASP A 294 -3.44 -19.35 18.13
CA ASP A 294 -4.85 -19.72 18.04
C ASP A 294 -5.22 -20.21 16.64
N ALA A 295 -4.67 -19.57 15.60
CA ALA A 295 -4.88 -20.00 14.22
C ALA A 295 -4.24 -21.37 13.94
N LYS A 296 -3.06 -21.63 14.49
CA LYS A 296 -2.41 -22.97 14.45
C LYS A 296 -3.24 -24.01 15.20
N GLU A 297 -3.75 -23.68 16.40
CA GLU A 297 -4.64 -24.57 17.18
C GLU A 297 -5.92 -24.90 16.41
N ALA A 298 -6.47 -23.93 15.68
CA ALA A 298 -7.64 -24.13 14.84
C ALA A 298 -7.37 -25.01 13.61
N GLY A 299 -6.12 -25.33 13.29
CA GLY A 299 -5.76 -26.16 12.15
C GLY A 299 -5.61 -25.37 10.83
N ILE A 300 -5.46 -24.06 10.89
CA ILE A 300 -5.16 -23.24 9.72
C ILE A 300 -3.78 -23.61 9.19
N ARG A 301 -3.68 -23.86 7.88
CA ARG A 301 -2.47 -24.35 7.26
C ARG A 301 -1.47 -23.26 6.93
N VAL A 302 -1.92 -22.15 6.35
CA VAL A 302 -1.05 -21.02 5.99
C VAL A 302 -1.54 -19.78 6.73
N ILE A 303 -0.65 -19.19 7.53
CA ILE A 303 -0.95 -18.02 8.35
C ILE A 303 -0.01 -16.89 7.95
N GLY A 304 -0.56 -15.70 7.71
CA GLY A 304 0.18 -14.47 7.48
C GLY A 304 -0.33 -13.35 8.39
N THR A 305 0.55 -12.45 8.80
CA THR A 305 0.21 -11.30 9.65
C THR A 305 0.98 -10.05 9.22
N GLY A 306 0.59 -8.88 9.72
CA GLY A 306 1.38 -7.66 9.58
C GLY A 306 2.61 -7.60 10.50
N ARG A 307 2.75 -8.52 11.45
CA ARG A 307 3.81 -8.52 12.48
C ARG A 307 5.11 -9.11 11.93
N SER A 308 6.23 -8.55 12.37
CA SER A 308 7.58 -8.98 11.96
C SER A 308 8.15 -10.13 12.79
N ASP A 309 7.48 -10.50 13.89
CA ASP A 309 7.91 -11.56 14.81
C ASP A 309 7.32 -12.94 14.47
N TYR A 310 6.51 -13.04 13.40
CA TYR A 310 5.95 -14.29 12.89
C TYR A 310 6.34 -14.52 11.42
N PRO A 311 6.26 -15.78 10.94
CA PRO A 311 6.39 -16.09 9.52
C PRO A 311 5.39 -15.34 8.65
N ASN A 312 5.71 -15.19 7.37
CA ASN A 312 4.82 -14.56 6.38
C ASN A 312 4.39 -13.14 6.76
N GLN A 313 5.36 -12.28 7.11
CA GLN A 313 5.07 -10.88 7.34
C GLN A 313 4.55 -10.21 6.06
N ILE A 314 3.29 -9.80 6.06
CA ILE A 314 2.65 -9.09 4.96
C ILE A 314 2.79 -7.58 5.23
N ASN A 315 3.73 -6.93 4.53
CA ASN A 315 4.11 -5.54 4.77
C ASN A 315 4.18 -4.74 3.46
N ASN A 316 3.59 -3.55 3.45
CA ASN A 316 3.52 -2.65 2.30
C ASN A 316 4.90 -2.25 1.75
N VAL A 317 5.96 -2.30 2.56
CA VAL A 317 7.34 -2.02 2.14
C VAL A 317 7.81 -2.91 0.99
N LEU A 318 7.23 -4.08 0.82
CA LEU A 318 7.48 -4.95 -0.33
C LEU A 318 6.94 -4.37 -1.65
N CYS A 319 5.99 -3.44 -1.57
CA CYS A 319 5.29 -2.92 -2.74
C CYS A 319 5.73 -1.51 -3.11
N PHE A 320 5.45 -0.50 -2.25
CA PHE A 320 5.42 0.90 -2.67
C PHE A 320 6.76 1.43 -3.22
N PRO A 321 7.96 1.05 -2.71
CA PRO A 321 9.20 1.58 -3.26
C PRO A 321 9.40 1.17 -4.72
N GLY A 322 9.24 -0.12 -5.01
CA GLY A 322 9.37 -0.68 -6.36
C GLY A 322 8.24 -0.22 -7.29
N LEU A 323 7.02 -0.12 -6.80
CA LEU A 323 5.86 0.36 -7.55
C LEU A 323 6.09 1.78 -8.08
N PHE A 324 6.48 2.72 -7.21
CA PHE A 324 6.79 4.08 -7.61
C PHE A 324 8.01 4.15 -8.52
N ARG A 325 9.06 3.36 -8.26
CA ARG A 325 10.22 3.29 -9.16
C ARG A 325 9.78 2.89 -10.57
N GLY A 326 8.99 1.84 -10.72
CA GLY A 326 8.48 1.40 -12.01
C GLY A 326 7.56 2.41 -12.68
N ALA A 327 6.68 3.07 -11.92
CA ALA A 327 5.80 4.12 -12.43
C ALA A 327 6.58 5.35 -12.91
N LEU A 328 7.60 5.79 -12.15
CA LEU A 328 8.47 6.91 -12.52
C LEU A 328 9.31 6.57 -13.77
N ASP A 329 9.88 5.38 -13.84
CA ASP A 329 10.70 4.94 -14.99
C ASP A 329 9.90 4.82 -16.29
N ALA A 330 8.63 4.46 -16.18
CA ALA A 330 7.70 4.42 -17.32
C ALA A 330 7.02 5.77 -17.60
N ARG A 331 7.22 6.79 -16.77
CA ARG A 331 6.44 8.04 -16.78
C ARG A 331 4.94 7.78 -16.80
N ALA A 332 4.48 6.82 -16.01
CA ALA A 332 3.08 6.48 -15.93
C ALA A 332 2.28 7.65 -15.35
N ARG A 333 1.15 7.97 -15.99
CA ARG A 333 0.23 9.00 -15.49
C ARG A 333 -0.57 8.52 -14.28
N ASN A 334 -0.95 7.24 -14.28
CA ASN A 334 -1.76 6.62 -13.24
C ASN A 334 -1.13 5.28 -12.84
N ILE A 335 -1.48 4.76 -11.67
CA ILE A 335 -1.16 3.39 -11.24
C ILE A 335 -2.43 2.55 -11.38
N THR A 336 -2.53 1.82 -12.49
CA THR A 336 -3.70 1.04 -12.85
C THR A 336 -3.82 -0.27 -12.05
N TYR A 337 -4.96 -0.95 -12.15
CA TYR A 337 -5.11 -2.27 -11.54
C TYR A 337 -4.20 -3.33 -12.16
N ASP A 338 -3.90 -3.23 -13.45
CA ASP A 338 -2.94 -4.13 -14.11
C ASP A 338 -1.52 -3.91 -13.61
N MET A 339 -1.10 -2.66 -13.40
CA MET A 339 0.18 -2.35 -12.74
C MET A 339 0.23 -2.86 -11.30
N LYS A 340 -0.86 -2.70 -10.53
CA LYS A 340 -0.98 -3.22 -9.16
C LYS A 340 -0.89 -4.76 -9.13
N LEU A 341 -1.54 -5.44 -10.07
CA LEU A 341 -1.47 -6.91 -10.20
C LEU A 341 -0.08 -7.37 -10.67
N ALA A 342 0.56 -6.62 -11.55
CA ALA A 342 1.95 -6.88 -11.95
C ALA A 342 2.90 -6.78 -10.75
N ALA A 343 2.73 -5.79 -9.87
CA ALA A 343 3.48 -5.68 -8.63
C ALA A 343 3.25 -6.87 -7.69
N ALA A 344 2.01 -7.31 -7.52
CA ALA A 344 1.69 -8.49 -6.70
C ALA A 344 2.34 -9.77 -7.26
N ARG A 345 2.28 -9.97 -8.57
CA ARG A 345 2.94 -11.10 -9.25
C ARG A 345 4.46 -11.04 -9.14
N ALA A 346 5.04 -9.85 -9.24
CA ALA A 346 6.48 -9.64 -9.07
C ALA A 346 6.94 -10.06 -7.67
N ILE A 347 6.25 -9.61 -6.62
CA ILE A 347 6.54 -9.99 -5.23
C ILE A 347 6.40 -11.51 -5.06
N ALA A 348 5.30 -12.10 -5.54
CA ALA A 348 5.05 -13.54 -5.43
C ALA A 348 6.11 -14.37 -6.16
N SER A 349 6.62 -13.92 -7.31
CA SER A 349 7.62 -14.65 -8.12
C SER A 349 8.99 -14.78 -7.45
N LEU A 350 9.29 -13.99 -6.43
CA LEU A 350 10.55 -14.04 -5.69
C LEU A 350 10.64 -15.23 -4.72
N VAL A 351 9.52 -15.86 -4.43
CA VAL A 351 9.47 -17.12 -3.69
C VAL A 351 9.42 -18.25 -4.70
N SER A 352 10.53 -18.99 -4.84
CA SER A 352 10.63 -20.10 -5.79
C SER A 352 9.66 -21.24 -5.42
N ASP A 353 9.35 -22.10 -6.39
CA ASP A 353 8.50 -23.26 -6.14
C ASP A 353 9.13 -24.25 -5.15
N GLU A 354 10.48 -24.26 -5.08
CA GLU A 354 11.27 -25.13 -4.19
C GLU A 354 11.28 -24.62 -2.74
N ASP A 355 11.33 -23.31 -2.56
CA ASP A 355 11.38 -22.66 -1.23
C ASP A 355 10.00 -22.48 -0.60
N ARG A 356 8.95 -22.43 -1.45
CA ARG A 356 7.58 -22.13 -1.01
C ARG A 356 7.02 -23.21 -0.12
N ASN A 357 6.60 -22.78 1.08
CA ASN A 357 5.98 -23.64 2.09
C ASN A 357 5.01 -22.82 2.98
N GLU A 358 4.41 -23.44 3.97
CA GLU A 358 3.42 -22.82 4.86
C GLU A 358 3.95 -21.56 5.58
N GLU A 359 5.24 -21.50 5.85
CA GLU A 359 5.90 -20.41 6.58
C GLU A 359 6.71 -19.47 5.68
N TYR A 360 6.71 -19.72 4.36
CA TYR A 360 7.42 -18.88 3.38
C TYR A 360 6.62 -18.73 2.07
N ILE A 361 5.62 -17.84 2.09
CA ILE A 361 4.76 -17.51 0.93
C ILE A 361 5.05 -16.11 0.36
N ILE A 362 5.82 -15.30 1.07
CA ILE A 362 6.14 -13.92 0.69
C ILE A 362 7.61 -13.64 1.05
N PRO A 363 8.37 -12.89 0.22
CA PRO A 363 9.78 -12.63 0.50
C PRO A 363 9.95 -11.73 1.73
N SER A 364 11.15 -11.77 2.32
CA SER A 364 11.53 -10.84 3.38
C SER A 364 11.53 -9.39 2.87
N ALA A 365 11.14 -8.44 3.74
CA ALA A 365 11.25 -7.00 3.46
C ALA A 365 12.69 -6.55 3.12
N PHE A 366 13.71 -7.31 3.56
CA PHE A 366 15.12 -7.04 3.31
C PHE A 366 15.69 -7.77 2.09
N ASP A 367 14.88 -8.50 1.34
CA ASP A 367 15.33 -9.10 0.07
C ASP A 367 15.55 -7.99 -0.96
N LYS A 368 16.81 -7.76 -1.29
CA LYS A 368 17.26 -6.69 -2.21
C LYS A 368 16.70 -6.80 -3.62
N ARG A 369 16.17 -7.97 -4.00
CA ARG A 369 15.56 -8.20 -5.31
C ARG A 369 14.16 -7.59 -5.43
N VAL A 370 13.46 -7.38 -4.31
CA VAL A 370 12.04 -7.01 -4.30
C VAL A 370 11.80 -5.72 -5.08
N ALA A 371 12.42 -4.62 -4.69
CA ALA A 371 12.12 -3.32 -5.29
C ALA A 371 12.44 -3.27 -6.80
N SER A 372 13.57 -3.87 -7.23
CA SER A 372 13.95 -3.91 -8.65
C SER A 372 13.01 -4.79 -9.48
N THR A 373 12.61 -5.95 -8.95
CA THR A 373 11.68 -6.85 -9.64
C THR A 373 10.29 -6.22 -9.76
N VAL A 374 9.78 -5.63 -8.67
CA VAL A 374 8.50 -4.90 -8.69
C VAL A 374 8.55 -3.76 -9.71
N ALA A 375 9.63 -2.96 -9.69
CA ALA A 375 9.79 -1.84 -10.63
C ALA A 375 9.76 -2.29 -12.09
N GLN A 376 10.46 -3.38 -12.43
CA GLN A 376 10.46 -3.94 -13.76
C GLN A 376 9.05 -4.33 -14.22
N TYR A 377 8.34 -5.15 -13.44
CA TYR A 377 7.00 -5.64 -13.77
C TYR A 377 5.99 -4.50 -13.92
N VAL A 378 6.07 -3.50 -13.03
CA VAL A 378 5.20 -2.32 -13.05
C VAL A 378 5.47 -1.47 -14.30
N ALA A 379 6.74 -1.21 -14.62
CA ALA A 379 7.11 -0.44 -15.81
C ALA A 379 6.71 -1.16 -17.11
N GLU A 380 6.84 -2.49 -17.16
CA GLU A 380 6.39 -3.27 -18.31
C GLU A 380 4.85 -3.22 -18.48
N ALA A 381 4.09 -3.29 -17.37
CA ALA A 381 2.64 -3.15 -17.40
C ALA A 381 2.23 -1.73 -17.86
N ALA A 382 2.84 -0.69 -17.30
CA ALA A 382 2.57 0.70 -17.67
C ALA A 382 2.79 0.97 -19.16
N ARG A 383 3.90 0.46 -19.75
CA ARG A 383 4.21 0.64 -21.17
C ARG A 383 3.25 -0.08 -22.13
N LYS A 384 2.55 -1.10 -21.67
CA LYS A 384 1.53 -1.81 -22.47
C LYS A 384 0.21 -1.04 -22.58
N GLU A 385 -0.01 -0.10 -21.66
CA GLU A 385 -1.22 0.71 -21.60
C GLU A 385 -1.04 2.10 -22.28
N GLN A 386 0.20 2.50 -22.59
CA GLN A 386 0.55 3.73 -23.33
C GLN A 386 0.51 3.49 -24.84
#